data_c594d1e6eed049993101de05cc783d28
#
_entry.id   c594d1e6eed049993101de05cc783d28
#
_cell.length_a   1.000
_cell.length_b   1.000
_cell.length_c   1.000
_cell.angle_alpha   90.00
_cell.angle_beta   90.00
_cell.angle_gamma   90.00
#
_symmetry.space_group_name_H-M   'P 1'
#
loop_
_entity.id
_entity.type
_entity.pdbx_description
1 polymer ?
#
loop_
_entity_poly.entity_id
_entity_poly.type
_entity_poly.pdbx_seq_one_letter_code
_entity_poly.pdbx_strand_id
1 'polypeptide(L)'
;MKISAKKERDIARESVIATALELFATKYDDVMLTESNQFCFPLVGVNGTELYGRVTISIPTGSKGEPFNGYELAKDYVFRCEEAEAKAKAKAEEKKNAK
;
A
#
# COMPACT_ATOMS: atom_id res chain seq x y z
N MET A 1 -18.08 -27.02 11.53
CA MET A 1 -17.83 -25.96 12.51
C MET A 1 -17.42 -24.68 11.81
N LYS A 2 -18.14 -23.61 12.03
CA LYS A 2 -17.83 -22.33 11.40
C LYS A 2 -16.71 -21.60 12.16
N ILE A 3 -15.73 -21.13 11.40
CA ILE A 3 -14.67 -20.29 11.93
C ILE A 3 -15.26 -18.88 12.16
N SER A 4 -14.87 -18.23 13.26
CA SER A 4 -15.33 -16.87 13.52
C SER A 4 -14.83 -15.90 12.46
N ALA A 5 -15.53 -14.79 12.27
CA ALA A 5 -15.12 -13.77 11.30
C ALA A 5 -13.72 -13.23 11.58
N LYS A 6 -13.38 -13.06 12.86
CA LYS A 6 -12.04 -12.63 13.26
C LYS A 6 -10.97 -13.65 12.85
N LYS A 7 -11.24 -14.93 13.10
CA LYS A 7 -10.29 -16.00 12.74
C LYS A 7 -10.11 -16.10 11.22
N GLU A 8 -11.20 -15.94 10.48
CA GLU A 8 -11.15 -15.92 9.02
C GLU A 8 -10.26 -14.79 8.51
N ARG A 9 -10.37 -13.58 9.08
CA ARG A 9 -9.52 -12.46 8.71
C ARG A 9 -8.06 -12.70 9.08
N ASP A 10 -7.80 -13.31 10.24
CA ASP A 10 -6.44 -13.62 10.67
C ASP A 10 -5.77 -14.61 9.73
N ILE A 11 -6.49 -15.63 9.30
CA ILE A 11 -5.98 -16.61 8.33
C ILE A 11 -5.70 -15.96 6.99
N ALA A 12 -6.61 -15.09 6.52
CA ALA A 12 -6.44 -14.36 5.28
C ALA A 12 -5.19 -13.46 5.34
N ARG A 13 -5.00 -12.76 6.45
CA ARG A 13 -3.83 -11.89 6.65
C ARG A 13 -2.53 -12.67 6.61
N GLU A 14 -2.48 -13.82 7.28
CA GLU A 14 -1.30 -14.69 7.27
C GLU A 14 -0.96 -15.18 5.87
N SER A 15 -1.98 -15.55 5.11
CA SER A 15 -1.80 -16.00 3.72
C SER A 15 -1.27 -14.86 2.83
N VAL A 16 -1.83 -13.67 2.98
CA VAL A 16 -1.41 -12.51 2.18
C VAL A 16 0.01 -12.08 2.51
N ILE A 17 0.38 -12.04 3.80
CA ILE A 17 1.74 -11.65 4.19
C ILE A 17 2.77 -12.67 3.68
N ALA A 18 2.46 -13.94 3.71
CA ALA A 18 3.35 -14.97 3.17
C ALA A 18 3.57 -14.79 1.68
N THR A 19 2.51 -14.53 0.92
CA THR A 19 2.59 -14.26 -0.51
C THR A 19 3.42 -13.00 -0.80
N ALA A 20 3.16 -11.93 -0.04
CA ALA A 20 3.88 -10.67 -0.20
C ALA A 20 5.38 -10.85 0.07
N LEU A 21 5.73 -11.60 1.12
CA LEU A 21 7.12 -11.90 1.43
C LEU A 21 7.81 -12.62 0.28
N GLU A 22 7.17 -13.63 -0.29
CA GLU A 22 7.72 -14.38 -1.43
C GLU A 22 7.96 -13.47 -2.63
N LEU A 23 6.98 -12.64 -2.97
CA LEU A 23 7.07 -11.73 -4.09
C LEU A 23 8.18 -10.69 -3.89
N PHE A 24 8.26 -10.09 -2.71
CA PHE A 24 9.29 -9.10 -2.41
C PHE A 24 10.68 -9.71 -2.38
N ALA A 25 10.79 -10.96 -1.90
CA ALA A 25 12.08 -11.66 -1.87
C ALA A 25 12.66 -11.92 -3.27
N THR A 26 11.84 -11.89 -4.31
CA THR A 26 12.33 -12.01 -5.69
C THR A 26 12.96 -10.70 -6.20
N LYS A 27 12.66 -9.58 -5.57
CA LYS A 27 13.08 -8.25 -6.02
C LYS A 27 14.09 -7.58 -5.08
N TYR A 28 14.03 -7.89 -3.80
CA TYR A 28 14.86 -7.24 -2.78
C TYR A 28 15.55 -8.29 -1.93
N ASP A 29 16.76 -7.97 -1.50
CA ASP A 29 17.52 -8.82 -0.57
C ASP A 29 17.10 -8.50 0.86
N ASP A 30 17.31 -9.45 1.76
CA ASP A 30 17.13 -9.25 3.20
C ASP A 30 15.74 -8.77 3.62
N VAL A 31 14.70 -9.27 2.93
CA VAL A 31 13.32 -9.00 3.34
C VAL A 31 13.05 -9.75 4.65
N MET A 32 12.73 -9.02 5.70
CA MET A 32 12.55 -9.59 7.05
C MET A 32 11.27 -9.13 7.72
N LEU A 33 10.60 -10.06 8.38
CA LEU A 33 9.42 -9.73 9.18
C LEU A 33 9.82 -8.87 10.38
N THR A 34 9.09 -7.79 10.59
CA THR A 34 9.22 -6.95 11.77
C THR A 34 8.05 -7.17 12.73
N GLU A 35 6.93 -7.67 12.21
CA GLU A 35 5.76 -8.08 12.99
C GLU A 35 5.04 -9.19 12.23
N SER A 36 4.01 -9.77 12.81
CA SER A 36 3.26 -10.86 12.18
C SER A 36 2.61 -10.48 10.85
N ASN A 37 2.37 -9.19 10.63
CA ASN A 37 1.75 -8.68 9.42
C ASN A 37 2.58 -7.59 8.73
N GLN A 38 3.86 -7.51 9.05
CA GLN A 38 4.69 -6.41 8.55
C GLN A 38 6.10 -6.91 8.25
N PHE A 39 6.68 -6.42 7.16
CA PHE A 39 8.08 -6.71 6.86
C PHE A 39 8.78 -5.46 6.34
N CYS A 40 10.10 -5.47 6.45
CA CYS A 40 10.94 -4.40 5.90
C CYS A 40 11.98 -4.98 4.95
N PHE A 41 12.55 -4.11 4.13
CA PHE A 41 13.56 -4.49 3.15
C PHE A 41 14.46 -3.28 2.86
N PRO A 42 15.75 -3.53 2.58
CA PRO A 42 16.66 -2.45 2.20
C PRO A 42 16.54 -2.13 0.70
N LEU A 43 16.79 -0.89 0.36
CA LEU A 43 16.85 -0.46 -1.04
C LEU A 43 17.80 0.72 -1.16
N VAL A 44 18.22 1.02 -2.38
CA VAL A 44 19.12 2.14 -2.64
C VAL A 44 18.35 3.21 -3.41
N GLY A 45 18.39 4.44 -2.90
CA GLY A 45 17.74 5.56 -3.56
C GLY A 45 18.52 6.05 -4.77
N VAL A 46 17.93 7.00 -5.49
CA VAL A 46 18.53 7.53 -6.72
C VAL A 46 19.87 8.23 -6.48
N ASN A 47 20.10 8.73 -5.27
CA ASN A 47 21.35 9.38 -4.89
C ASN A 47 22.37 8.42 -4.27
N GLY A 48 22.09 7.11 -4.31
CA GLY A 48 22.95 6.11 -3.69
C GLY A 48 22.75 5.97 -2.18
N THR A 49 21.75 6.64 -1.63
CA THR A 49 21.46 6.59 -0.20
C THR A 49 20.81 5.25 0.16
N GLU A 50 21.27 4.65 1.27
CA GLU A 50 20.65 3.43 1.79
C GLU A 50 19.33 3.77 2.46
N LEU A 51 18.25 3.19 1.94
CA LEU A 51 16.89 3.44 2.42
C LEU A 51 16.26 2.12 2.85
N TYR A 52 15.14 2.20 3.56
CA TYR A 52 14.42 1.01 4.02
C TYR A 52 12.94 1.20 3.74
N GLY A 53 12.35 0.19 3.09
CA GLY A 53 10.92 0.17 2.84
C GLY A 53 10.21 -0.71 3.86
N ARG A 54 8.93 -0.47 4.06
CA ARG A 54 8.10 -1.24 4.97
C ARG A 54 6.74 -1.52 4.34
N VAL A 55 6.28 -2.75 4.48
CA VAL A 55 4.95 -3.15 4.01
C VAL A 55 4.16 -3.72 5.18
N THR A 56 2.96 -3.21 5.38
CA THR A 56 2.05 -3.70 6.41
C THR A 56 0.80 -4.23 5.73
N ILE A 57 0.39 -5.45 6.09
CA ILE A 57 -0.80 -6.09 5.55
C ILE A 57 -1.90 -6.04 6.60
N SER A 58 -3.08 -5.61 6.20
CA SER A 58 -4.25 -5.63 7.07
C SER A 58 -5.49 -6.06 6.29
N ILE A 59 -6.39 -6.75 6.98
CA ILE A 59 -7.68 -7.14 6.45
C ILE A 59 -8.72 -6.46 7.35
N PRO A 60 -9.06 -5.19 7.07
CA PRO A 60 -9.94 -4.43 7.96
C PRO A 60 -11.42 -4.78 7.77
N THR A 61 -12.22 -4.32 8.73
CA THR A 61 -13.68 -4.40 8.63
C THR A 61 -14.26 -3.00 8.46
N GLY A 62 -15.47 -2.94 7.89
CA GLY A 62 -16.22 -1.70 7.81
C GLY A 62 -16.83 -1.32 9.15
N SER A 63 -17.52 -0.19 9.19
CA SER A 63 -18.06 0.40 10.42
C SER A 63 -19.11 -0.47 11.11
N LYS A 64 -19.77 -1.37 10.36
CA LYS A 64 -20.80 -2.27 10.89
C LYS A 64 -20.31 -3.70 11.06
N GLY A 65 -18.99 -3.93 10.99
CA GLY A 65 -18.40 -5.25 11.12
C GLY A 65 -18.39 -6.07 9.83
N GLU A 66 -18.92 -5.53 8.73
CA GLU A 66 -18.85 -6.17 7.42
C GLU A 66 -17.44 -6.12 6.85
N PRO A 67 -17.09 -6.98 5.88
CA PRO A 67 -15.78 -6.88 5.22
C PRO A 67 -15.59 -5.49 4.59
N PHE A 68 -14.42 -4.92 4.80
CA PHE A 68 -14.08 -3.59 4.28
C PHE A 68 -13.85 -3.66 2.76
N ASN A 69 -14.53 -2.80 2.02
CA ASN A 69 -14.35 -2.70 0.57
C ASN A 69 -13.46 -1.49 0.24
N GLY A 70 -12.19 -1.78 -0.05
CA GLY A 70 -11.22 -0.74 -0.35
C GLY A 70 -11.31 -0.17 -1.75
N TYR A 71 -12.11 -0.75 -2.63
CA TYR A 71 -12.20 -0.29 -4.01
C TYR A 71 -12.81 1.12 -4.12
N GLU A 72 -13.71 1.46 -3.21
CA GLU A 72 -14.27 2.82 -3.18
C GLU A 72 -13.18 3.85 -2.86
N LEU A 73 -12.30 3.53 -1.92
CA LEU A 73 -11.16 4.39 -1.60
C LEU A 73 -10.17 4.47 -2.75
N ALA A 74 -9.99 3.38 -3.47
CA ALA A 74 -9.11 3.35 -4.63
C ALA A 74 -9.62 4.27 -5.74
N LYS A 75 -10.93 4.26 -5.98
CA LYS A 75 -11.56 5.16 -6.96
C LYS A 75 -11.37 6.62 -6.57
N ASP A 76 -11.59 6.95 -5.30
CA ASP A 76 -11.38 8.30 -4.78
C ASP A 76 -9.93 8.74 -4.91
N TYR A 77 -9.00 7.82 -4.64
CA TYR A 77 -7.57 8.10 -4.76
C TYR A 77 -7.18 8.43 -6.19
N VAL A 78 -7.64 7.63 -7.15
CA VAL A 78 -7.37 7.86 -8.57
C VAL A 78 -7.93 9.21 -9.00
N PHE A 79 -9.16 9.51 -8.61
CA PHE A 79 -9.81 10.79 -8.92
C PHE A 79 -9.01 11.97 -8.36
N ARG A 80 -8.56 11.87 -7.11
CA ARG A 80 -7.76 12.93 -6.49
C ARG A 80 -6.40 13.11 -7.17
N CYS A 81 -5.79 12.03 -7.62
CA CYS A 81 -4.54 12.11 -8.37
C CYS A 81 -4.73 12.80 -9.72
N GLU A 82 -5.82 12.49 -10.41
CA GLU A 82 -6.16 13.13 -11.69
C GLU A 82 -6.42 14.62 -11.52
N GLU A 83 -7.13 15.01 -10.45
CA GLU A 83 -7.36 16.43 -10.13
C GLU A 83 -6.06 17.16 -9.81
N ALA A 84 -5.18 16.53 -9.05
CA ALA A 84 -3.88 17.12 -8.71
C ALA A 84 -3.02 17.32 -9.95
N GLU A 85 -3.02 16.35 -10.87
CA GLU A 85 -2.31 16.47 -12.15
C GLU A 85 -2.86 17.61 -13.00
N ALA A 86 -4.19 17.70 -13.09
CA ALA A 86 -4.84 18.76 -13.85
C ALA A 86 -4.51 20.14 -13.26
N LYS A 87 -4.51 20.27 -11.93
CA LYS A 87 -4.13 21.52 -11.26
C LYS A 87 -2.67 21.86 -11.47
N ALA A 88 -1.79 20.88 -11.43
CA ALA A 88 -0.37 21.10 -11.67
C ALA A 88 -0.10 21.55 -13.11
N LYS A 89 -0.80 20.97 -14.07
CA LYS A 89 -0.72 21.36 -15.47
C LYS A 89 -1.24 22.78 -15.69
N ALA A 90 -2.37 23.11 -15.09
CA ALA A 90 -2.94 24.45 -15.18
C ALA A 90 -2.00 25.51 -14.59
N LYS A 91 -1.37 25.21 -13.45
CA LYS A 91 -0.40 26.11 -12.81
C LYS A 91 0.85 26.27 -13.68
N ALA A 92 1.32 25.19 -14.30
CA ALA A 92 2.49 25.25 -15.16
C ALA A 92 2.19 26.11 -16.41
N GLU A 93 1.00 25.98 -16.97
CA GLU A 93 0.55 26.80 -18.12
C GLU A 93 0.40 28.25 -17.75
N GLU A 94 -0.17 28.56 -16.57
CA GLU A 94 -0.28 29.93 -16.06
C GLU A 94 1.07 30.57 -15.89
N LYS A 95 2.04 29.87 -15.35
CA LYS A 95 3.42 30.37 -15.19
C LYS A 95 4.09 30.64 -16.52
N LYS A 96 3.78 29.85 -17.55
CA LYS A 96 4.31 30.02 -18.90
C LYS A 96 3.70 31.23 -19.57
N ASN A 97 2.45 31.54 -19.27
CA ASN A 97 1.70 32.63 -19.89
C ASN A 97 1.80 33.95 -19.13
N ALA A 98 2.37 33.94 -17.92
CA ALA A 98 2.47 35.10 -17.04
C ALA A 98 3.75 35.90 -17.21
N LYS A 99 4.19 36.04 -18.43
CA LYS A 99 5.34 36.90 -18.73
C LYS A 99 4.91 38.31 -19.05
#